data_37a3775e06b94d6e902aaeb1346a05b2
#
_entry.id   37a3775e06b94d6e902aaeb1346a05b2
#
_cell.length_a   1.000
_cell.length_b   1.000
_cell.length_c   1.000
_cell.angle_alpha   90.00
_cell.angle_beta   90.00
_cell.angle_gamma   90.00
#
_symmetry.space_group_name_H-M   'P 1'
#
loop_
_entity.id
_entity.type
_entity.pdbx_description
1 polymer ?
#
loop_
_entity_poly.entity_id
_entity_poly.type
_entity_poly.pdbx_seq_one_letter_code
_entity_poly.pdbx_strand_id
1 'polypeptide(L)'
;MIARMSKYDLVLYAGQSSDFIEKLRGLGLVDITTTGWEPSDEDRQLLLTIDNHHKAVETLKRFLEDERFVKDEQPIADGGEAFDRYMAATQQAAALRSEIARLQKTADELRPWGDFSVDTLRKLADKGVVLRYFFTSRAAYEKDIEAWSERYTIALVHEGETFDYFVVVTRPGEEVVLDAQEVKAPTMAVSYTHLTLP
;
A
#
# COMPACT_ATOMS: atom_id res chain seq x y z
N MET A 1 12.06 37.55 36.30
CA MET A 1 11.35 37.54 37.61
C MET A 1 11.07 36.08 37.92
N ILE A 2 11.62 35.51 39.00
CA ILE A 2 11.39 34.10 39.37
C ILE A 2 10.23 34.07 40.34
N ALA A 3 9.12 33.45 39.96
CA ALA A 3 7.98 33.26 40.86
C ALA A 3 8.34 32.22 41.92
N ARG A 4 8.00 32.49 43.19
CA ARG A 4 8.14 31.52 44.29
C ARG A 4 7.03 30.45 44.08
N MET A 5 7.45 29.20 43.90
CA MET A 5 6.54 28.06 43.83
C MET A 5 6.63 27.23 45.10
N SER A 6 5.51 26.69 45.53
CA SER A 6 5.41 25.72 46.63
C SER A 6 4.83 24.43 46.12
N LYS A 7 5.43 23.30 46.53
CA LYS A 7 4.93 21.96 46.16
C LYS A 7 4.01 21.46 47.28
N TYR A 8 2.85 20.96 46.92
CA TYR A 8 1.88 20.36 47.82
C TYR A 8 1.55 18.95 47.29
N ASP A 9 1.54 18.00 48.21
CA ASP A 9 1.06 16.66 47.95
C ASP A 9 -0.35 16.54 48.55
N LEU A 10 -1.34 16.21 47.71
CA LEU A 10 -2.74 16.15 48.09
C LEU A 10 -3.23 14.70 47.99
N VAL A 11 -3.84 14.21 49.06
CA VAL A 11 -4.47 12.89 49.09
C VAL A 11 -5.98 13.08 49.05
N LEU A 12 -6.60 12.49 48.02
CA LEU A 12 -8.04 12.63 47.78
C LEU A 12 -8.71 11.27 47.75
N TYR A 13 -9.98 11.26 48.14
CA TYR A 13 -10.83 10.11 47.91
C TYR A 13 -11.14 10.00 46.40
N ALA A 14 -10.98 8.80 45.81
CA ALA A 14 -11.08 8.61 44.36
C ALA A 14 -12.36 9.18 43.72
N GLY A 15 -13.51 9.08 44.42
CA GLY A 15 -14.79 9.63 43.96
C GLY A 15 -14.89 11.16 43.94
N GLN A 16 -13.94 11.88 44.58
CA GLN A 16 -13.91 13.35 44.62
C GLN A 16 -12.81 13.96 43.77
N SER A 17 -12.02 13.13 43.09
CA SER A 17 -10.84 13.58 42.33
C SER A 17 -11.24 14.46 41.15
N SER A 18 -12.28 14.12 40.39
CA SER A 18 -12.72 14.86 39.22
C SER A 18 -13.18 16.28 39.59
N ASP A 19 -14.05 16.41 40.55
CA ASP A 19 -14.57 17.72 40.99
C ASP A 19 -13.45 18.60 41.56
N PHE A 20 -12.50 17.99 42.28
CA PHE A 20 -11.35 18.70 42.81
C PHE A 20 -10.41 19.21 41.73
N ILE A 21 -10.10 18.38 40.74
CA ILE A 21 -9.25 18.77 39.60
C ILE A 21 -9.91 19.88 38.77
N GLU A 22 -11.23 19.81 38.57
CA GLU A 22 -11.97 20.86 37.86
C GLU A 22 -11.90 22.21 38.61
N LYS A 23 -12.05 22.20 39.93
CA LYS A 23 -11.89 23.39 40.78
C LYS A 23 -10.45 23.94 40.73
N LEU A 24 -9.43 23.09 40.74
CA LEU A 24 -8.03 23.49 40.58
C LEU A 24 -7.75 24.12 39.22
N ARG A 25 -8.32 23.56 38.14
CA ARG A 25 -8.25 24.16 36.78
C ARG A 25 -8.86 25.55 36.76
N GLY A 26 -10.00 25.73 37.39
CA GLY A 26 -10.67 27.04 37.50
C GLY A 26 -9.85 28.11 38.21
N LEU A 27 -8.94 27.73 39.11
CA LEU A 27 -8.03 28.66 39.79
C LEU A 27 -6.89 29.16 38.86
N GLY A 28 -6.48 28.37 37.85
CA GLY A 28 -5.44 28.74 36.88
C GLY A 28 -4.04 28.97 37.44
N LEU A 29 -3.80 28.60 38.71
CA LEU A 29 -2.56 28.90 39.45
C LEU A 29 -1.76 27.64 39.83
N VAL A 30 -2.25 26.46 39.49
CA VAL A 30 -1.68 25.19 39.94
C VAL A 30 -1.20 24.38 38.72
N ASP A 31 0.07 24.00 38.75
CA ASP A 31 0.65 23.04 37.84
C ASP A 31 0.60 21.64 38.49
N ILE A 32 -0.04 20.68 37.78
CA ILE A 32 -0.21 19.32 38.32
C ILE A 32 0.85 18.43 37.68
N THR A 33 1.82 18.01 38.50
CA THR A 33 2.87 17.10 38.09
C THR A 33 2.45 15.65 38.34
N THR A 34 2.31 14.86 37.31
CA THR A 34 1.99 13.42 37.39
C THR A 34 3.27 12.58 37.40
N THR A 35 3.99 12.59 38.53
CA THR A 35 5.20 11.78 38.69
C THR A 35 4.79 10.31 38.95
N GLY A 36 5.18 9.40 38.02
CA GLY A 36 4.89 7.98 38.16
C GLY A 36 3.50 7.55 37.70
N TRP A 37 2.73 8.45 37.04
CA TRP A 37 1.48 8.06 36.40
C TRP A 37 1.76 7.36 35.08
N GLU A 38 1.27 6.16 34.92
CA GLU A 38 1.24 5.46 33.64
C GLU A 38 -0.21 5.43 33.12
N PRO A 39 -0.45 5.83 31.88
CA PRO A 39 -1.80 5.82 31.31
C PRO A 39 -2.35 4.39 31.28
N SER A 40 -3.59 4.21 31.69
CA SER A 40 -4.34 2.98 31.50
C SER A 40 -4.53 2.70 29.99
N ASP A 41 -4.97 1.51 29.64
CA ASP A 41 -5.26 1.20 28.23
C ASP A 41 -6.40 2.08 27.67
N GLU A 42 -7.37 2.44 28.49
CA GLU A 42 -8.44 3.37 28.14
C GLU A 42 -7.90 4.78 27.90
N ASP A 43 -7.00 5.26 28.77
CA ASP A 43 -6.34 6.57 28.59
C ASP A 43 -5.50 6.60 27.31
N ARG A 44 -4.77 5.53 27.01
CA ARG A 44 -3.98 5.41 25.78
C ARG A 44 -4.87 5.48 24.54
N GLN A 45 -6.01 4.79 24.54
CA GLN A 45 -6.97 4.85 23.44
C GLN A 45 -7.56 6.26 23.28
N LEU A 46 -7.90 6.92 24.38
CA LEU A 46 -8.40 8.29 24.38
C LEU A 46 -7.35 9.26 23.83
N LEU A 47 -6.12 9.17 24.28
CA LEU A 47 -5.01 9.99 23.77
C LEU A 47 -4.77 9.77 22.28
N LEU A 48 -4.83 8.51 21.81
CA LEU A 48 -4.72 8.19 20.38
C LEU A 48 -5.88 8.80 19.57
N THR A 49 -7.09 8.76 20.12
CA THR A 49 -8.26 9.37 19.47
C THR A 49 -8.10 10.88 19.36
N ILE A 50 -7.64 11.55 20.42
CA ILE A 50 -7.36 13.00 20.41
C ILE A 50 -6.29 13.35 19.38
N ASP A 51 -5.20 12.58 19.32
CA ASP A 51 -4.12 12.78 18.34
C ASP A 51 -4.61 12.61 16.90
N ASN A 52 -5.44 11.61 16.64
CA ASN A 52 -6.06 11.39 15.33
C ASN A 52 -6.97 12.56 14.91
N HIS A 53 -7.75 13.11 15.83
CA HIS A 53 -8.57 14.30 15.57
C HIS A 53 -7.70 15.52 15.26
N HIS A 54 -6.62 15.76 16.01
CA HIS A 54 -5.68 16.84 15.74
C HIS A 54 -5.06 16.70 14.35
N LYS A 55 -4.59 15.50 13.98
CA LYS A 55 -4.02 15.23 12.65
C LYS A 55 -5.04 15.46 11.53
N ALA A 56 -6.29 15.06 11.75
CA ALA A 56 -7.37 15.29 10.79
C ALA A 56 -7.59 16.79 10.58
N VAL A 57 -7.72 17.56 11.66
CA VAL A 57 -7.92 19.02 11.61
C VAL A 57 -6.77 19.70 10.89
N GLU A 58 -5.52 19.37 11.21
CA GLU A 58 -4.35 19.95 10.56
C GLU A 58 -4.28 19.61 9.05
N THR A 59 -4.70 18.40 8.69
CA THR A 59 -4.74 17.99 7.28
C THR A 59 -5.85 18.73 6.53
N LEU A 60 -7.05 18.83 7.12
CA LEU A 60 -8.18 19.55 6.53
C LEU A 60 -7.90 21.05 6.39
N LYS A 61 -7.21 21.67 7.35
CA LYS A 61 -6.76 23.07 7.23
C LYS A 61 -5.87 23.28 6.02
N ARG A 62 -4.91 22.38 5.77
CA ARG A 62 -4.05 22.45 4.57
C ARG A 62 -4.84 22.33 3.28
N PHE A 63 -5.89 21.50 3.24
CA PHE A 63 -6.76 21.40 2.09
C PHE A 63 -7.60 22.67 1.87
N LEU A 64 -7.99 23.37 2.94
CA LEU A 64 -8.68 24.65 2.81
C LEU A 64 -7.83 25.76 2.21
N GLU A 65 -6.48 25.68 2.42
CA GLU A 65 -5.53 26.64 1.88
C GLU A 65 -5.12 26.31 0.43
N ASP A 66 -5.35 25.08 -0.02
CA ASP A 66 -4.99 24.62 -1.37
C ASP A 66 -6.12 24.89 -2.35
N GLU A 67 -5.90 25.82 -3.30
CA GLU A 67 -6.89 26.22 -4.32
C GLU A 67 -7.34 25.09 -5.26
N ARG A 68 -6.59 23.96 -5.29
CA ARG A 68 -6.94 22.79 -6.10
C ARG A 68 -8.13 22.02 -5.55
N PHE A 69 -8.50 22.22 -4.29
CA PHE A 69 -9.64 21.57 -3.68
C PHE A 69 -10.88 22.43 -3.78
N VAL A 70 -11.94 21.84 -4.38
CA VAL A 70 -13.26 22.47 -4.43
C VAL A 70 -13.87 22.38 -3.04
N LYS A 71 -14.31 23.54 -2.52
CA LYS A 71 -15.06 23.58 -1.26
C LYS A 71 -16.48 23.09 -1.51
N ASP A 72 -16.95 22.16 -0.68
CA ASP A 72 -18.34 21.74 -0.71
C ASP A 72 -19.23 22.90 -0.24
N GLU A 73 -20.33 23.13 -0.95
CA GLU A 73 -21.32 24.14 -0.58
C GLU A 73 -22.19 23.69 0.62
N GLN A 74 -22.20 22.40 0.92
CA GLN A 74 -22.95 21.83 2.04
C GLN A 74 -22.01 21.29 3.12
N PRO A 75 -21.57 22.12 4.06
CA PRO A 75 -20.70 21.69 5.13
C PRO A 75 -21.41 20.67 6.04
N ILE A 76 -20.67 19.66 6.49
CA ILE A 76 -21.13 18.70 7.49
C ILE A 76 -21.22 19.44 8.83
N ALA A 77 -22.42 19.51 9.42
CA ALA A 77 -22.65 20.25 10.65
C ALA A 77 -22.09 19.53 11.89
N ASP A 78 -22.05 18.18 11.87
CA ASP A 78 -21.54 17.37 12.96
C ASP A 78 -20.04 17.08 12.75
N GLY A 79 -19.22 17.52 13.72
CA GLY A 79 -17.77 17.28 13.72
C GLY A 79 -17.39 15.80 13.84
N GLY A 80 -18.18 14.98 14.53
CA GLY A 80 -17.99 13.53 14.63
C GLY A 80 -18.20 12.87 13.28
N GLU A 81 -19.32 13.17 12.60
CA GLU A 81 -19.59 12.66 11.26
C GLU A 81 -18.50 13.11 10.26
N ALA A 82 -18.04 14.35 10.35
CA ALA A 82 -16.98 14.87 9.49
C ALA A 82 -15.66 14.10 9.71
N PHE A 83 -15.32 13.79 10.95
CA PHE A 83 -14.14 13.01 11.29
C PHE A 83 -14.24 11.58 10.76
N ASP A 84 -15.37 10.91 10.96
CA ASP A 84 -15.58 9.54 10.49
C ASP A 84 -15.48 9.45 8.97
N ARG A 85 -16.07 10.40 8.24
CA ARG A 85 -15.95 10.49 6.78
C ARG A 85 -14.51 10.74 6.33
N TYR A 86 -13.79 11.63 7.03
CA TYR A 86 -12.39 11.87 6.76
C TYR A 86 -11.54 10.61 6.96
N MET A 87 -11.74 9.88 8.06
CA MET A 87 -11.02 8.64 8.35
C MET A 87 -11.32 7.57 7.30
N ALA A 88 -12.59 7.38 6.94
CA ALA A 88 -13.00 6.44 5.89
C ALA A 88 -12.37 6.79 4.52
N ALA A 89 -12.41 8.07 4.12
CA ALA A 89 -11.80 8.53 2.88
C ALA A 89 -10.28 8.34 2.87
N THR A 90 -9.62 8.62 3.99
CA THR A 90 -8.16 8.45 4.12
C THR A 90 -7.77 6.98 4.03
N GLN A 91 -8.52 6.09 4.68
CA GLN A 91 -8.31 4.65 4.60
C GLN A 91 -8.53 4.12 3.19
N GLN A 92 -9.60 4.56 2.52
CA GLN A 92 -9.88 4.19 1.13
C GLN A 92 -8.79 4.67 0.18
N ALA A 93 -8.33 5.92 0.34
CA ALA A 93 -7.23 6.47 -0.45
C ALA A 93 -5.91 5.68 -0.26
N ALA A 94 -5.60 5.27 0.97
CA ALA A 94 -4.44 4.43 1.25
C ALA A 94 -4.55 3.05 0.58
N ALA A 95 -5.71 2.41 0.66
CA ALA A 95 -5.98 1.13 0.01
C ALA A 95 -5.85 1.22 -1.52
N LEU A 96 -6.44 2.25 -2.14
CA LEU A 96 -6.34 2.49 -3.59
C LEU A 96 -4.91 2.77 -4.03
N ARG A 97 -4.13 3.55 -3.26
CA ARG A 97 -2.70 3.78 -3.56
C ARG A 97 -1.88 2.49 -3.53
N SER A 98 -2.14 1.63 -2.54
CA SER A 98 -1.50 0.31 -2.46
C SER A 98 -1.85 -0.56 -3.66
N GLU A 99 -3.14 -0.56 -4.06
CA GLU A 99 -3.60 -1.31 -5.22
C GLU A 99 -3.01 -0.78 -6.54
N ILE A 100 -2.95 0.53 -6.72
CA ILE A 100 -2.29 1.16 -7.87
C ILE A 100 -0.82 0.74 -7.94
N ALA A 101 -0.08 0.82 -6.83
CA ALA A 101 1.32 0.40 -6.80
C ALA A 101 1.49 -1.08 -7.15
N ARG A 102 0.61 -1.95 -6.65
CA ARG A 102 0.58 -3.37 -6.99
C ARG A 102 0.33 -3.60 -8.48
N LEU A 103 -0.67 -2.91 -9.04
CA LEU A 103 -1.02 -3.02 -10.46
C LEU A 103 0.09 -2.47 -11.37
N GLN A 104 0.70 -1.34 -11.00
CA GLN A 104 1.84 -0.77 -11.72
C GLN A 104 3.01 -1.75 -11.76
N LYS A 105 3.36 -2.35 -10.61
CA LYS A 105 4.40 -3.38 -10.56
C LYS A 105 4.07 -4.55 -11.49
N THR A 106 2.83 -5.05 -11.45
CA THR A 106 2.39 -6.14 -12.33
C THR A 106 2.47 -5.73 -13.81
N ALA A 107 2.07 -4.51 -14.14
CA ALA A 107 2.15 -3.99 -15.51
C ALA A 107 3.60 -3.90 -15.99
N ASP A 108 4.53 -3.45 -15.14
CA ASP A 108 5.95 -3.38 -15.47
C ASP A 108 6.58 -4.78 -15.65
N GLU A 109 6.19 -5.75 -14.84
CA GLU A 109 6.60 -7.15 -14.98
C GLU A 109 6.07 -7.79 -16.28
N LEU A 110 4.90 -7.36 -16.75
CA LEU A 110 4.27 -7.88 -17.96
C LEU A 110 4.71 -7.16 -19.24
N ARG A 111 5.16 -5.92 -19.15
CA ARG A 111 5.53 -5.08 -20.31
C ARG A 111 6.53 -5.74 -21.28
N PRO A 112 7.57 -6.45 -20.80
CA PRO A 112 8.51 -7.11 -21.71
C PRO A 112 7.89 -8.21 -22.57
N TRP A 113 6.76 -8.77 -22.13
CA TRP A 113 6.09 -9.85 -22.85
C TRP A 113 5.24 -9.37 -24.02
N GLY A 114 4.96 -8.07 -24.12
CA GLY A 114 4.14 -7.48 -25.17
C GLY A 114 2.66 -7.87 -25.09
N ASP A 115 1.93 -7.49 -26.14
CA ASP A 115 0.51 -7.84 -26.27
C ASP A 115 0.34 -9.21 -26.92
N PHE A 116 -0.34 -10.11 -26.22
CA PHE A 116 -0.69 -11.41 -26.77
C PHE A 116 -2.16 -11.75 -26.54
N SER A 117 -2.77 -12.38 -27.53
CA SER A 117 -4.16 -12.79 -27.47
C SER A 117 -4.31 -14.09 -26.71
N VAL A 118 -5.16 -14.07 -25.66
CA VAL A 118 -5.54 -15.29 -24.90
C VAL A 118 -6.15 -16.34 -25.82
N ASP A 119 -6.93 -15.91 -26.83
CA ASP A 119 -7.54 -16.82 -27.81
C ASP A 119 -6.49 -17.50 -28.69
N THR A 120 -5.40 -16.81 -29.00
CA THR A 120 -4.28 -17.41 -29.74
C THR A 120 -3.58 -18.47 -28.88
N LEU A 121 -3.35 -18.19 -27.60
CA LEU A 121 -2.78 -19.18 -26.68
C LEU A 121 -3.66 -20.41 -26.54
N ARG A 122 -4.98 -20.23 -26.43
CA ARG A 122 -5.95 -21.35 -26.39
C ARG A 122 -5.90 -22.19 -27.66
N LYS A 123 -5.92 -21.55 -28.85
CA LYS A 123 -5.82 -22.25 -30.12
C LYS A 123 -4.50 -23.02 -30.28
N LEU A 124 -3.40 -22.54 -29.72
CA LEU A 124 -2.12 -23.25 -29.67
C LEU A 124 -2.22 -24.46 -28.73
N ALA A 125 -2.79 -24.27 -27.53
CA ALA A 125 -2.99 -25.33 -26.57
C ALA A 125 -3.91 -26.47 -27.14
N ASP A 126 -4.97 -26.12 -27.85
CA ASP A 126 -5.87 -27.08 -28.52
C ASP A 126 -5.14 -27.90 -29.59
N LYS A 127 -4.06 -27.36 -30.17
CA LYS A 127 -3.18 -28.07 -31.11
C LYS A 127 -2.03 -28.82 -30.45
N GLY A 128 -2.03 -28.88 -29.10
CA GLY A 128 -0.98 -29.53 -28.34
C GLY A 128 0.32 -28.75 -28.25
N VAL A 129 0.27 -27.42 -28.42
CA VAL A 129 1.42 -26.53 -28.26
C VAL A 129 1.25 -25.71 -26.99
N VAL A 130 2.24 -25.80 -26.10
CA VAL A 130 2.29 -25.03 -24.84
C VAL A 130 3.50 -24.09 -24.90
N LEU A 131 3.27 -22.82 -24.58
CA LEU A 131 4.33 -21.84 -24.45
C LEU A 131 4.71 -21.72 -22.98
N ARG A 132 5.99 -21.90 -22.68
CA ARG A 132 6.58 -21.65 -21.36
C ARG A 132 7.42 -20.39 -21.43
N TYR A 133 7.31 -19.53 -20.43
CA TYR A 133 7.87 -18.18 -20.41
C TYR A 133 9.08 -18.14 -19.50
N PHE A 134 10.20 -17.68 -20.00
CA PHE A 134 11.46 -17.61 -19.28
C PHE A 134 12.12 -16.25 -19.42
N PHE A 135 12.88 -15.85 -18.43
CA PHE A 135 13.81 -14.75 -18.54
C PHE A 135 15.12 -15.09 -17.86
N THR A 136 16.20 -14.51 -18.35
CA THR A 136 17.53 -14.63 -17.78
C THR A 136 18.34 -13.37 -18.05
N SER A 137 19.51 -13.23 -17.42
CA SER A 137 20.40 -12.12 -17.77
C SER A 137 20.84 -12.20 -19.22
N ARG A 138 21.03 -11.07 -19.88
CA ARG A 138 21.48 -11.00 -21.27
C ARG A 138 22.77 -11.83 -21.51
N ALA A 139 23.76 -11.68 -20.60
CA ALA A 139 25.01 -12.43 -20.71
C ALA A 139 24.82 -13.95 -20.61
N ALA A 140 23.88 -14.42 -19.79
CA ALA A 140 23.57 -15.85 -19.71
C ALA A 140 22.79 -16.32 -20.94
N TYR A 141 21.86 -15.51 -21.44
CA TYR A 141 21.14 -15.85 -22.69
C TYR A 141 22.09 -15.99 -23.87
N GLU A 142 22.96 -15.00 -24.12
CA GLU A 142 23.93 -15.02 -25.23
C GLU A 142 24.87 -16.22 -25.14
N LYS A 143 25.27 -16.61 -23.93
CA LYS A 143 26.16 -17.75 -23.69
C LYS A 143 25.49 -19.09 -23.98
N ASP A 144 24.25 -19.27 -23.55
CA ASP A 144 23.63 -20.60 -23.46
C ASP A 144 22.59 -20.86 -24.56
N ILE A 145 22.19 -19.85 -25.36
CA ILE A 145 21.15 -19.95 -26.38
C ILE A 145 21.42 -20.99 -27.46
N GLU A 146 22.66 -21.16 -27.87
CA GLU A 146 23.05 -22.17 -28.89
C GLU A 146 22.76 -23.59 -28.33
N ALA A 147 23.21 -23.89 -27.13
CA ALA A 147 23.01 -25.19 -26.51
C ALA A 147 21.52 -25.47 -26.20
N TRP A 148 20.77 -24.43 -25.83
CA TRP A 148 19.34 -24.56 -25.59
C TRP A 148 18.56 -24.78 -26.89
N SER A 149 18.94 -24.10 -27.97
CA SER A 149 18.28 -24.21 -29.29
C SER A 149 18.49 -25.57 -29.98
N GLU A 150 19.52 -26.33 -29.60
CA GLU A 150 19.68 -27.71 -30.03
C GLU A 150 18.60 -28.65 -29.46
N ARG A 151 18.05 -28.31 -28.29
CA ARG A 151 17.10 -29.17 -27.56
C ARG A 151 15.67 -28.66 -27.62
N TYR A 152 15.50 -27.35 -27.66
CA TYR A 152 14.20 -26.71 -27.55
C TYR A 152 13.97 -25.70 -28.66
N THR A 153 12.72 -25.53 -29.08
CA THR A 153 12.33 -24.41 -29.94
C THR A 153 12.14 -23.17 -29.07
N ILE A 154 13.04 -22.20 -29.22
CA ILE A 154 13.06 -20.97 -28.44
C ILE A 154 12.77 -19.77 -29.36
N ALA A 155 11.94 -18.85 -28.85
CA ALA A 155 11.69 -17.57 -29.50
C ALA A 155 11.95 -16.43 -28.51
N LEU A 156 12.87 -15.54 -28.86
CA LEU A 156 13.11 -14.31 -28.11
C LEU A 156 11.89 -13.38 -28.27
N VAL A 157 11.34 -12.92 -27.17
CA VAL A 157 10.17 -12.05 -27.12
C VAL A 157 10.59 -10.59 -26.95
N HIS A 158 11.53 -10.35 -26.04
CA HIS A 158 12.02 -9.02 -25.76
C HIS A 158 13.48 -9.05 -25.33
N GLU A 159 14.27 -8.22 -25.98
CA GLU A 159 15.67 -7.98 -25.67
C GLU A 159 15.75 -6.74 -24.77
N GLY A 160 16.03 -6.96 -23.48
CA GLY A 160 16.13 -5.87 -22.51
C GLY A 160 17.57 -5.45 -22.25
N GLU A 161 17.77 -4.37 -21.53
CA GLU A 161 19.12 -3.91 -21.16
C GLU A 161 19.84 -4.88 -20.21
N THR A 162 19.10 -5.51 -19.30
CA THR A 162 19.65 -6.37 -18.24
C THR A 162 19.20 -7.82 -18.40
N PHE A 163 17.96 -8.02 -18.84
CA PHE A 163 17.34 -9.34 -18.95
C PHE A 163 16.73 -9.52 -20.33
N ASP A 164 16.88 -10.72 -20.88
CA ASP A 164 16.22 -11.16 -22.09
C ASP A 164 15.05 -12.08 -21.74
N TYR A 165 13.93 -11.87 -22.43
CA TYR A 165 12.66 -12.56 -22.22
C TYR A 165 12.36 -13.42 -23.44
N PHE A 166 12.12 -14.71 -23.22
CA PHE A 166 11.90 -15.65 -24.30
C PHE A 166 10.85 -16.70 -23.95
N VAL A 167 10.33 -17.32 -24.98
CA VAL A 167 9.39 -18.44 -24.81
C VAL A 167 10.01 -19.72 -25.35
N VAL A 168 9.69 -20.82 -24.69
CA VAL A 168 10.01 -22.16 -25.13
C VAL A 168 8.73 -22.84 -25.57
N VAL A 169 8.74 -23.38 -26.79
CA VAL A 169 7.61 -24.10 -27.35
C VAL A 169 7.71 -25.56 -26.95
N THR A 170 6.72 -26.06 -26.24
CA THR A 170 6.70 -27.42 -25.69
C THR A 170 5.39 -28.14 -26.00
N ARG A 171 5.37 -29.44 -25.73
CA ARG A 171 4.15 -30.25 -25.70
C ARG A 171 3.60 -30.32 -24.27
N PRO A 172 2.30 -30.59 -24.08
CA PRO A 172 1.73 -30.79 -22.75
C PRO A 172 2.48 -31.87 -21.97
N GLY A 173 2.92 -31.53 -20.74
CA GLY A 173 3.65 -32.47 -19.88
C GLY A 173 5.16 -32.57 -20.14
N GLU A 174 5.71 -31.86 -21.11
CA GLU A 174 7.12 -31.82 -21.37
C GLU A 174 7.85 -30.94 -20.32
N GLU A 175 8.87 -31.51 -19.68
CA GLU A 175 9.73 -30.76 -18.74
C GLU A 175 10.81 -30.00 -19.52
N VAL A 176 10.98 -28.73 -19.16
CA VAL A 176 12.05 -27.88 -19.69
C VAL A 176 13.06 -27.62 -18.58
N VAL A 177 14.30 -27.99 -18.83
CA VAL A 177 15.40 -27.76 -17.88
C VAL A 177 16.35 -26.75 -18.50
N LEU A 178 16.24 -25.51 -18.04
CA LEU A 178 17.09 -24.38 -18.45
C LEU A 178 17.62 -23.68 -17.20
N ASP A 179 18.81 -23.09 -17.31
CA ASP A 179 19.34 -22.18 -16.29
C ASP A 179 18.77 -20.78 -16.50
N ALA A 180 17.42 -20.68 -16.41
CA ALA A 180 16.63 -19.47 -16.60
C ALA A 180 15.42 -19.50 -15.66
N GLN A 181 14.94 -18.32 -15.31
CA GLN A 181 13.77 -18.20 -14.41
C GLN A 181 12.47 -18.33 -15.20
N GLU A 182 11.64 -19.29 -14.81
CA GLU A 182 10.32 -19.50 -15.42
C GLU A 182 9.28 -18.57 -14.80
N VAL A 183 8.45 -17.98 -15.65
CA VAL A 183 7.31 -17.14 -15.28
C VAL A 183 6.00 -17.87 -15.54
N LYS A 184 5.09 -17.87 -14.57
CA LYS A 184 3.78 -18.52 -14.70
C LYS A 184 2.86 -17.73 -15.63
N ALA A 185 2.64 -18.24 -16.84
CA ALA A 185 1.84 -17.63 -17.90
C ALA A 185 0.37 -17.26 -17.57
N PRO A 186 -0.41 -18.05 -16.77
CA PRO A 186 -1.83 -17.77 -16.57
C PRO A 186 -2.13 -16.41 -15.90
N THR A 187 -1.20 -15.91 -15.08
CA THR A 187 -1.37 -14.63 -14.37
C THR A 187 -1.26 -13.43 -15.32
N MET A 188 -0.56 -13.59 -16.45
CA MET A 188 -0.32 -12.53 -17.43
C MET A 188 -1.59 -12.20 -18.24
N ALA A 189 -2.30 -13.23 -18.71
CA ALA A 189 -3.50 -13.07 -19.53
C ALA A 189 -4.68 -12.42 -18.78
N VAL A 190 -4.81 -12.68 -17.48
CA VAL A 190 -5.88 -12.13 -16.64
C VAL A 190 -5.60 -10.67 -16.26
N SER A 191 -4.33 -10.27 -16.09
CA SER A 191 -3.98 -8.91 -15.71
C SER A 191 -4.21 -7.90 -16.83
N TYR A 192 -3.97 -8.26 -18.09
CA TYR A 192 -4.16 -7.36 -19.24
C TYR A 192 -5.63 -7.01 -19.48
N THR A 193 -6.55 -7.94 -19.29
CA THR A 193 -8.00 -7.69 -19.41
C THR A 193 -8.56 -6.75 -18.36
N HIS A 194 -7.91 -6.64 -17.19
CA HIS A 194 -8.32 -5.72 -16.13
C HIS A 194 -7.70 -4.32 -16.25
N LEU A 195 -6.61 -4.17 -16.99
CA LEU A 195 -5.93 -2.87 -17.21
C LEU A 195 -6.49 -2.06 -18.38
N THR A 196 -7.25 -2.70 -19.27
CA THR A 196 -7.80 -2.06 -20.48
C THR A 196 -9.28 -1.66 -20.38
N LEU A 197 -9.90 -1.78 -19.20
CA LEU A 197 -11.25 -1.28 -18.99
C LEU A 197 -11.20 0.20 -18.57
N PRO A 198 -12.02 1.05 -19.21
CA PRO A 198 -12.05 2.49 -18.99
C PRO A 198 -12.54 2.88 -17.61
#